data_37282664918f567a4b538ef12d705e14
#
_entry.id   37282664918f567a4b538ef12d705e14
#
_cell.length_a   1.000
_cell.length_b   1.000
_cell.length_c   1.000
_cell.angle_alpha   90.00
_cell.angle_beta   90.00
_cell.angle_gamma   90.00
#
_symmetry.space_group_name_H-M   'P 1'
#
loop_
_entity.id
_entity.type
_entity.pdbx_description
1 polymer ?
#
loop_
_entity_poly.entity_id
_entity_poly.type
_entity_poly.pdbx_seq_one_letter_code
_entity_poly.pdbx_strand_id
1 'polypeptide(L)'
;MSTFGKKLAELTKELQMSQGELAKLLNTSTSVIGRNERDEMIPSIEVAKKIATLLNTTVGYLLVETENDMLFNDPGMLQRLKELSQLPNADKEHINYTLDGLLQNVKAKKAFA
;
A
#
# COMPACT_ATOMS: atom_id res chain seq x y z
N MET A 1 -6.55 1.89 15.03
CA MET A 1 -6.98 1.50 13.67
C MET A 1 -6.43 2.44 12.63
N SER A 2 -5.85 1.90 11.58
CA SER A 2 -5.38 2.72 10.47
C SER A 2 -6.52 3.05 9.53
N THR A 3 -6.89 4.33 9.48
CA THR A 3 -7.91 4.84 8.56
C THR A 3 -7.24 5.29 7.25
N PHE A 4 -8.04 5.60 6.24
CA PHE A 4 -7.56 6.21 5.00
C PHE A 4 -6.75 7.47 5.30
N GLY A 5 -7.26 8.35 6.15
CA GLY A 5 -6.60 9.60 6.48
C GLY A 5 -5.26 9.41 7.16
N LYS A 6 -5.18 8.48 8.11
CA LYS A 6 -3.93 8.14 8.80
C LYS A 6 -2.90 7.57 7.83
N LYS A 7 -3.31 6.65 6.96
CA LYS A 7 -2.43 6.07 5.95
C LYS A 7 -1.92 7.13 4.99
N LEU A 8 -2.79 8.04 4.56
CA LEU A 8 -2.43 9.15 3.70
C LEU A 8 -1.36 10.04 4.36
N ALA A 9 -1.59 10.42 5.62
CA ALA A 9 -0.66 11.26 6.36
C ALA A 9 0.69 10.56 6.57
N GLU A 10 0.68 9.28 6.92
CA GLU A 10 1.91 8.49 7.10
C GLU A 10 2.72 8.38 5.83
N LEU A 11 2.07 8.07 4.69
CA LEU A 11 2.74 7.91 3.41
C LEU A 11 3.32 9.22 2.90
N THR A 12 2.61 10.33 3.05
CA THR A 12 3.13 11.64 2.65
C THR A 12 4.33 12.03 3.51
N LYS A 13 4.28 11.73 4.79
CA LYS A 13 5.39 11.98 5.70
C LYS A 13 6.62 11.17 5.32
N GLU A 14 6.46 9.87 5.02
CA GLU A 14 7.55 8.99 4.59
C GLU A 14 8.21 9.50 3.31
N LEU A 15 7.42 10.02 2.38
CA LEU A 15 7.92 10.56 1.11
C LEU A 15 8.37 12.01 1.22
N GLN A 16 8.32 12.60 2.42
CA GLN A 16 8.67 14.00 2.66
C GLN A 16 7.89 14.96 1.77
N MET A 17 6.61 14.64 1.53
CA MET A 17 5.70 15.42 0.71
C MET A 17 4.77 16.24 1.59
N SER A 18 4.66 17.53 1.34
CA SER A 18 3.73 18.41 2.07
C SER A 18 2.31 18.27 1.54
N GLN A 19 1.32 18.68 2.37
CA GLN A 19 -0.07 18.77 1.92
C GLN A 19 -0.21 19.66 0.67
N GLY A 20 0.53 20.76 0.63
CA GLY A 20 0.53 21.66 -0.51
C GLY A 20 1.05 21.03 -1.79
N GLU A 21 2.13 20.26 -1.69
CA GLU A 21 2.68 19.53 -2.83
C GLU A 21 1.71 18.49 -3.36
N LEU A 22 1.09 17.72 -2.47
CA LEU A 22 0.11 16.71 -2.85
C LEU A 22 -1.13 17.37 -3.48
N ALA A 23 -1.63 18.45 -2.88
CA ALA A 23 -2.75 19.20 -3.41
C ALA A 23 -2.49 19.69 -4.83
N LYS A 24 -1.29 20.22 -5.08
CA LYS A 24 -0.88 20.70 -6.39
C LYS A 24 -0.85 19.57 -7.42
N LEU A 25 -0.30 18.42 -7.05
CA LEU A 25 -0.23 17.25 -7.93
C LEU A 25 -1.61 16.67 -8.25
N LEU A 26 -2.55 16.78 -7.32
CA LEU A 26 -3.93 16.30 -7.48
C LEU A 26 -4.87 17.38 -8.06
N ASN A 27 -4.35 18.57 -8.33
CA ASN A 27 -5.12 19.70 -8.81
C ASN A 27 -6.29 20.05 -7.88
N THR A 28 -6.02 20.10 -6.59
CA THR A 28 -6.98 20.41 -5.55
C THR A 28 -6.38 21.39 -4.54
N SER A 29 -7.04 21.62 -3.41
CA SER A 29 -6.59 22.54 -2.36
C SER A 29 -5.98 21.82 -1.19
N THR A 30 -5.12 22.50 -0.44
CA THR A 30 -4.56 22.01 0.82
C THR A 30 -5.66 21.71 1.83
N SER A 31 -6.74 22.48 1.81
CA SER A 31 -7.91 22.29 2.66
C SER A 31 -8.54 20.91 2.43
N VAL A 32 -8.70 20.51 1.17
CA VAL A 32 -9.23 19.19 0.79
C VAL A 32 -8.33 18.07 1.30
N ILE A 33 -7.01 18.22 1.11
CA ILE A 33 -6.06 17.22 1.61
C ILE A 33 -6.14 17.10 3.13
N GLY A 34 -6.22 18.22 3.84
CA GLY A 34 -6.39 18.22 5.29
C GLY A 34 -7.65 17.48 5.75
N ARG A 35 -8.77 17.68 5.05
CA ARG A 35 -10.01 16.96 5.34
C ARG A 35 -9.88 15.46 5.09
N ASN A 36 -9.19 15.08 4.02
CA ASN A 36 -8.91 13.67 3.73
C ASN A 36 -8.07 13.04 4.84
N GLU A 37 -7.05 13.73 5.32
CA GLU A 37 -6.19 13.23 6.39
C GLU A 37 -6.93 13.10 7.73
N ARG A 38 -7.93 13.93 7.96
CA ARG A 38 -8.78 13.87 9.18
C ARG A 38 -9.98 12.95 9.02
N ASP A 39 -10.10 12.24 7.91
CA ASP A 39 -11.25 11.38 7.61
C ASP A 39 -12.59 12.11 7.56
N GLU A 40 -12.57 13.42 7.35
CA GLU A 40 -13.78 14.24 7.17
C GLU A 40 -14.33 14.12 5.75
N MET A 41 -13.51 13.72 4.79
CA MET A 41 -13.89 13.56 3.39
C MET A 41 -13.13 12.38 2.80
N ILE A 42 -13.85 11.48 2.14
CA ILE A 42 -13.25 10.36 1.41
C ILE A 42 -13.22 10.74 -0.08
N PRO A 43 -12.05 10.63 -0.75
CA PRO A 43 -11.99 10.95 -2.17
C PRO A 43 -12.71 9.91 -3.01
N SER A 44 -13.05 10.28 -4.26
CA SER A 44 -13.58 9.34 -5.24
C SER A 44 -12.54 8.25 -5.54
N ILE A 45 -12.99 7.14 -6.12
CA ILE A 45 -12.09 6.06 -6.51
C ILE A 45 -11.04 6.53 -7.50
N GLU A 46 -11.40 7.41 -8.43
CA GLU A 46 -10.46 7.97 -9.40
C GLU A 46 -9.35 8.79 -8.73
N VAL A 47 -9.72 9.61 -7.75
CA VAL A 47 -8.76 10.40 -6.98
C VAL A 47 -7.91 9.47 -6.10
N ALA A 48 -8.52 8.46 -5.48
CA ALA A 48 -7.79 7.48 -4.68
C ALA A 48 -6.74 6.73 -5.51
N LYS A 49 -7.05 6.40 -6.77
CA LYS A 49 -6.08 5.79 -7.70
C LYS A 49 -4.91 6.73 -7.98
N LYS A 50 -5.17 8.00 -8.18
CA LYS A 50 -4.11 9.00 -8.40
C LYS A 50 -3.24 9.14 -7.17
N ILE A 51 -3.85 9.20 -5.99
CA ILE A 51 -3.13 9.25 -4.72
C ILE A 51 -2.23 8.02 -4.57
N ALA A 52 -2.76 6.83 -4.82
CA ALA A 52 -2.01 5.58 -4.73
C ALA A 52 -0.79 5.60 -5.66
N THR A 53 -0.95 6.05 -6.89
CA THR A 53 0.14 6.15 -7.86
C THR A 53 1.21 7.14 -7.38
N LEU A 54 0.80 8.32 -6.91
CA LEU A 54 1.71 9.36 -6.45
C LEU A 54 2.47 8.95 -5.19
N LEU A 55 1.83 8.21 -4.29
CA LEU A 55 2.42 7.77 -3.03
C LEU A 55 3.04 6.37 -3.11
N ASN A 56 3.13 5.81 -4.31
CA ASN A 56 3.73 4.50 -4.56
C ASN A 56 3.09 3.40 -3.71
N THR A 57 1.77 3.37 -3.67
CA THR A 57 0.97 2.39 -2.94
C THR A 57 -0.19 1.90 -3.80
N THR A 58 -1.18 1.26 -3.19
CA THR A 58 -2.36 0.73 -3.88
C THR A 58 -3.63 1.30 -3.27
N VAL A 59 -4.70 1.33 -4.07
CA VAL A 59 -6.03 1.73 -3.59
C VAL A 59 -6.49 0.77 -2.50
N GLY A 60 -6.22 -0.53 -2.65
CA GLY A 60 -6.57 -1.53 -1.64
C GLY A 60 -5.96 -1.22 -0.29
N TYR A 61 -4.66 -0.89 -0.25
CA TYR A 61 -4.00 -0.52 0.99
C TYR A 61 -4.63 0.73 1.63
N LEU A 62 -4.92 1.75 0.81
CA LEU A 62 -5.48 3.00 1.32
C LEU A 62 -6.88 2.84 1.89
N LEU A 63 -7.72 1.99 1.29
CA LEU A 63 -9.12 1.86 1.65
C LEU A 63 -9.43 0.77 2.67
N VAL A 64 -8.51 -0.15 2.93
CA VAL A 64 -8.73 -1.27 3.86
C VAL A 64 -8.15 -0.94 5.23
N GLU A 65 -8.95 -1.19 6.28
CA GLU A 65 -8.62 -0.85 7.67
C GLU A 65 -7.96 -2.00 8.44
N THR A 66 -7.10 -2.80 7.83
CA THR A 66 -6.46 -3.90 8.53
C THR A 66 -4.94 -3.72 8.58
N GLU A 67 -4.33 -4.14 9.69
CA GLU A 67 -2.88 -4.07 9.90
C GLU A 67 -2.11 -5.06 9.01
N ASN A 68 -2.80 -6.06 8.46
CA ASN A 68 -2.20 -7.07 7.60
C ASN A 68 -1.99 -6.59 6.15
N ASP A 69 -2.36 -5.35 5.84
CA ASP A 69 -2.34 -4.84 4.48
C ASP A 69 -0.99 -4.31 4.03
N MET A 70 0.02 -4.36 4.88
CA MET A 70 1.37 -3.89 4.52
C MET A 70 1.95 -4.62 3.32
N LEU A 71 1.55 -5.88 3.11
CA LEU A 71 1.93 -6.65 1.93
C LEU A 71 1.41 -6.04 0.63
N PHE A 72 0.28 -5.33 0.70
CA PHE A 72 -0.35 -4.72 -0.47
C PHE A 72 -0.01 -3.24 -0.64
N ASN A 73 0.87 -2.72 0.21
CA ASN A 73 1.34 -1.35 0.12
C ASN A 73 2.32 -1.13 -1.04
N ASP A 74 2.99 -2.17 -1.50
CA ASP A 74 4.01 -2.10 -2.53
C ASP A 74 3.44 -2.55 -3.88
N PRO A 75 3.27 -1.62 -4.87
CA PRO A 75 2.79 -1.99 -6.21
C PRO A 75 3.70 -3.00 -6.91
N GLY A 76 5.01 -2.97 -6.65
CA GLY A 76 5.95 -3.95 -7.19
C GLY A 76 5.66 -5.36 -6.68
N MET A 77 5.32 -5.50 -5.41
CA MET A 77 4.93 -6.78 -4.83
C MET A 77 3.62 -7.29 -5.43
N LEU A 78 2.62 -6.43 -5.60
CA LEU A 78 1.37 -6.81 -6.24
C LEU A 78 1.57 -7.26 -7.69
N GLN A 79 2.44 -6.59 -8.43
CA GLN A 79 2.76 -6.97 -9.79
C GLN A 79 3.41 -8.35 -9.84
N ARG A 80 4.35 -8.63 -8.92
CA ARG A 80 4.97 -9.95 -8.79
C ARG A 80 3.97 -11.03 -8.46
N LEU A 81 3.05 -10.77 -7.53
CA LEU A 81 1.99 -11.72 -7.18
C LEU A 81 1.07 -12.00 -8.36
N LYS A 82 0.73 -10.97 -9.13
CA LYS A 82 -0.08 -11.11 -10.33
C LYS A 82 0.63 -11.96 -11.38
N GLU A 83 1.91 -11.72 -11.62
CA GLU A 83 2.74 -12.52 -12.54
C GLU A 83 2.82 -13.97 -12.10
N LEU A 84 3.02 -14.21 -10.79
CA LEU A 84 3.03 -15.55 -10.22
C LEU A 84 1.72 -16.27 -10.46
N SER A 85 0.58 -15.57 -10.33
CA SER A 85 -0.74 -16.18 -10.53
C SER A 85 -1.00 -16.64 -11.97
N GLN A 86 -0.24 -16.11 -12.93
CA GLN A 86 -0.37 -16.42 -14.35
C GLN A 86 0.57 -17.53 -14.83
N LEU A 87 1.45 -18.03 -13.95
CA LEU A 87 2.39 -19.10 -14.29
C LEU A 87 1.70 -20.47 -14.38
N PRO A 88 2.29 -21.42 -15.11
CA PRO A 88 1.84 -22.82 -15.07
C PRO A 88 1.84 -23.38 -13.65
N ASN A 89 0.94 -24.32 -13.35
CA ASN A 89 0.78 -24.85 -12.00
C ASN A 89 2.07 -25.43 -11.41
N ALA A 90 2.88 -26.12 -12.19
CA ALA A 90 4.13 -26.68 -11.71
C ALA A 90 5.10 -25.59 -11.21
N ASP A 91 5.19 -24.49 -11.97
CA ASP A 91 6.03 -23.35 -11.58
C ASP A 91 5.50 -22.63 -10.34
N LYS A 92 4.17 -22.49 -10.24
CA LYS A 92 3.55 -21.91 -9.04
C LYS A 92 3.86 -22.73 -7.80
N GLU A 93 3.75 -24.05 -7.88
CA GLU A 93 4.03 -24.95 -6.75
C GLU A 93 5.48 -24.84 -6.31
N HIS A 94 6.42 -24.80 -7.26
CA HIS A 94 7.83 -24.65 -6.96
C HIS A 94 8.14 -23.31 -6.27
N ILE A 95 7.59 -22.24 -6.78
CA ILE A 95 7.80 -20.90 -6.21
C ILE A 95 7.16 -20.80 -4.83
N ASN A 96 5.93 -21.31 -4.65
CA ASN A 96 5.25 -21.30 -3.36
C ASN A 96 6.02 -22.12 -2.32
N TYR A 97 6.55 -23.26 -2.70
CA TYR A 97 7.38 -24.07 -1.82
C TYR A 97 8.62 -23.28 -1.36
N THR A 98 9.28 -22.59 -2.28
CA THR A 98 10.46 -21.77 -1.98
C THR A 98 10.10 -20.60 -1.05
N LEU A 99 8.99 -19.91 -1.33
CA LEU A 99 8.51 -18.81 -0.47
C LEU A 99 8.17 -19.29 0.93
N ASP A 100 7.49 -20.42 1.06
CA ASP A 100 7.15 -20.99 2.36
C ASP A 100 8.41 -21.31 3.17
N GLY A 101 9.42 -21.87 2.53
CA GLY A 101 10.70 -22.16 3.18
C GLY A 101 11.39 -20.88 3.67
N LEU A 102 11.40 -19.84 2.86
CA LEU A 102 11.97 -18.54 3.23
C LEU A 102 11.21 -17.89 4.39
N LEU A 103 9.87 -17.95 4.36
CA LEU A 103 9.04 -17.39 5.43
C LEU A 103 9.26 -18.12 6.75
N GLN A 104 9.36 -19.44 6.72
CA GLN A 104 9.65 -20.25 7.91
C GLN A 104 11.02 -19.89 8.49
N ASN A 105 12.02 -19.69 7.64
CA ASN A 105 13.36 -19.28 8.05
C ASN A 105 13.35 -17.93 8.77
N VAL A 106 12.61 -16.97 8.25
CA VAL A 106 12.46 -15.64 8.87
C VAL A 106 11.77 -15.74 10.23
N LYS A 107 10.71 -16.55 10.33
CA LYS A 107 9.98 -16.78 11.59
C LYS A 107 10.88 -17.46 12.63
N ALA A 108 11.68 -18.43 12.24
CA ALA A 108 12.63 -19.09 13.12
C ALA A 108 13.68 -18.12 13.67
N LYS A 109 14.24 -17.26 12.81
CA LYS A 109 15.21 -16.24 13.23
C LYS A 109 14.59 -15.26 14.22
N LYS A 110 13.34 -14.85 14.03
CA LYS A 110 12.64 -13.96 14.96
C LYS A 110 12.39 -14.62 16.30
N ALA A 111 12.10 -15.92 16.32
CA ALA A 111 11.84 -16.67 17.55
C ALA A 111 13.09 -16.81 18.42
N PHE A 112 14.28 -16.83 17.82
CA PHE A 112 15.55 -17.01 18.51
C PHE A 112 16.40 -15.72 18.60
N ALA A 113 15.87 -14.61 18.16
CA ALA A 113 16.56 -13.33 18.20
C ALA A 113 16.47 -12.62 19.55
#